data_a3922ac4d5e6043cac0826c08ec3bb3c
#
_entry.id   a3922ac4d5e6043cac0826c08ec3bb3c
#
_cell.length_a   1.000
_cell.length_b   1.000
_cell.length_c   1.000
_cell.angle_alpha   90.00
_cell.angle_beta   90.00
_cell.angle_gamma   90.00
#
_symmetry.space_group_name_H-M   'P 1'
#
loop_
_entity.id
_entity.type
_entity.pdbx_description
1 polymer ?
#
loop_
_entity_poly.entity_id
_entity_poly.type
_entity_poly.pdbx_seq_one_letter_code
_entity_poly.pdbx_strand_id
1 'polypeptide(L)'
;MRGTAGTSTVVSGMPRVLATVAELQRLADAERAARRRIALVPTMGALHAGHLALVHAAHGRADRVWVSIFVNPTQFGPKEDFSRYPRPFAHDLALCGAAGVDLVFAPTVEEMYPPGGQTAVEVTELAKPLCGASRPGHFRGVAMVVTKLLLAAKPHVAVFGEKDFQQLALVRRLVRDLLLDVEIVGVPTARDRDGLALSSRNALLAPEVRGDALALVQALDAVEAALASGEDSAEELLRIARDEVRKARSAELDYVELRDPETLEAAPARLHAPTLLALAVRFPAVAGGRRARVRLIDNRVLHPKPGVEERP
;
A
#
# COMPACT_ATOMS: atom_id res chain seq x y z
N MET A 1 29.84 22.77 -32.74
CA MET A 1 30.01 21.34 -32.51
C MET A 1 29.00 20.94 -31.45
N ARG A 2 28.04 20.07 -31.81
CA ARG A 2 26.92 19.68 -30.95
C ARG A 2 27.33 18.46 -30.14
N GLY A 3 27.33 18.59 -28.80
CA GLY A 3 27.55 17.49 -27.89
C GLY A 3 26.29 16.59 -27.84
N THR A 4 26.45 15.34 -28.19
CA THR A 4 25.43 14.30 -28.15
C THR A 4 25.15 13.93 -26.71
N ALA A 5 23.88 14.12 -26.29
CA ALA A 5 23.38 13.58 -25.06
C ALA A 5 23.39 12.05 -25.16
N GLY A 6 24.17 11.40 -24.31
CA GLY A 6 24.20 9.96 -24.19
C GLY A 6 22.88 9.44 -23.61
N THR A 7 22.05 8.83 -24.44
CA THR A 7 20.94 8.01 -24.02
C THR A 7 21.50 6.77 -23.32
N SER A 8 21.34 6.71 -22.00
CA SER A 8 21.65 5.51 -21.22
C SER A 8 20.71 4.38 -21.65
N THR A 9 21.24 3.47 -22.44
CA THR A 9 20.54 2.25 -22.87
C THR A 9 20.42 1.34 -21.64
N VAL A 10 19.23 1.24 -21.07
CA VAL A 10 18.92 0.24 -20.04
C VAL A 10 19.04 -1.14 -20.69
N VAL A 11 20.10 -1.85 -20.36
CA VAL A 11 20.26 -3.26 -20.73
C VAL A 11 19.24 -4.04 -19.92
N SER A 12 18.25 -4.62 -20.57
CA SER A 12 17.22 -5.48 -19.97
C SER A 12 17.86 -6.80 -19.49
N GLY A 13 18.41 -6.78 -18.27
CA GLY A 13 18.85 -7.97 -17.55
C GLY A 13 17.79 -8.41 -16.56
N MET A 14 17.65 -9.72 -16.35
CA MET A 14 16.84 -10.24 -15.23
C MET A 14 17.44 -9.73 -13.91
N PRO A 15 16.62 -9.33 -12.91
CA PRO A 15 17.13 -8.89 -11.63
C PRO A 15 17.88 -10.03 -10.92
N ARG A 16 18.87 -9.66 -10.13
CA ARG A 16 19.50 -10.64 -9.22
C ARG A 16 18.47 -11.10 -8.19
N VAL A 17 18.37 -12.41 -7.95
CA VAL A 17 17.46 -12.97 -6.93
C VAL A 17 18.27 -13.40 -5.72
N LEU A 18 17.88 -12.95 -4.53
CA LEU A 18 18.42 -13.41 -3.24
C LEU A 18 17.29 -13.99 -2.41
N ALA A 19 17.61 -15.07 -1.67
CA ALA A 19 16.66 -15.75 -0.80
C ALA A 19 17.02 -15.67 0.69
N THR A 20 18.27 -15.29 1.03
CA THR A 20 18.73 -15.25 2.41
C THR A 20 18.98 -13.83 2.91
N VAL A 21 18.66 -13.59 4.18
CA VAL A 21 18.89 -12.30 4.86
C VAL A 21 20.38 -11.98 4.88
N ALA A 22 21.24 -13.00 5.13
CA ALA A 22 22.68 -12.80 5.21
C ALA A 22 23.28 -12.30 3.88
N GLU A 23 22.80 -12.81 2.74
CA GLU A 23 23.25 -12.32 1.41
C GLU A 23 22.75 -10.90 1.15
N LEU A 24 21.49 -10.62 1.51
CA LEU A 24 20.91 -9.30 1.35
C LEU A 24 21.67 -8.26 2.18
N GLN A 25 21.97 -8.55 3.43
CA GLN A 25 22.73 -7.66 4.33
C GLN A 25 24.15 -7.39 3.79
N ARG A 26 24.86 -8.45 3.36
CA ARG A 26 26.21 -8.29 2.78
C ARG A 26 26.18 -7.38 1.54
N LEU A 27 25.18 -7.56 0.67
CA LEU A 27 25.05 -6.72 -0.51
C LEU A 27 24.70 -5.27 -0.13
N ALA A 28 23.79 -5.09 0.84
CA ALA A 28 23.43 -3.77 1.34
C ALA A 28 24.67 -3.01 1.87
N ASP A 29 25.50 -3.70 2.67
CA ASP A 29 26.72 -3.11 3.21
C ASP A 29 27.73 -2.75 2.09
N ALA A 30 27.86 -3.59 1.07
CA ALA A 30 28.74 -3.32 -0.08
C ALA A 30 28.24 -2.11 -0.91
N GLU A 31 26.93 -2.00 -1.16
CA GLU A 31 26.35 -0.86 -1.88
C GLU A 31 26.53 0.44 -1.08
N ARG A 32 26.28 0.41 0.24
CA ARG A 32 26.46 1.56 1.13
C ARG A 32 27.93 1.99 1.22
N ALA A 33 28.86 1.02 1.33
CA ALA A 33 30.31 1.30 1.30
C ALA A 33 30.75 1.95 -0.03
N ALA A 34 30.14 1.57 -1.14
CA ALA A 34 30.33 2.18 -2.44
C ALA A 34 29.55 3.51 -2.62
N ARG A 35 28.94 4.04 -1.56
CA ARG A 35 28.13 5.28 -1.54
C ARG A 35 26.96 5.24 -2.52
N ARG A 36 26.43 4.07 -2.86
CA ARG A 36 25.23 3.93 -3.69
C ARG A 36 23.99 3.93 -2.82
N ARG A 37 23.01 4.72 -3.20
CA ARG A 37 21.72 4.79 -2.53
C ARG A 37 20.86 3.58 -2.94
N ILE A 38 20.20 2.97 -1.99
CA ILE A 38 19.30 1.83 -2.18
C ILE A 38 17.87 2.30 -1.94
N ALA A 39 16.95 2.04 -2.89
CA ALA A 39 15.52 2.10 -2.67
C ALA A 39 14.95 0.68 -2.54
N LEU A 40 14.07 0.47 -1.58
CA LEU A 40 13.33 -0.78 -1.38
C LEU A 40 11.85 -0.58 -1.69
N VAL A 41 11.28 -1.48 -2.47
CA VAL A 41 9.83 -1.58 -2.72
C VAL A 41 9.34 -2.89 -2.11
N PRO A 42 8.76 -2.87 -0.89
CA PRO A 42 8.20 -4.07 -0.27
C PRO A 42 6.91 -4.50 -0.96
N THR A 43 6.83 -5.77 -1.38
CA THR A 43 5.63 -6.35 -2.00
C THR A 43 5.36 -7.78 -1.51
N MET A 44 4.14 -8.25 -1.74
CA MET A 44 3.78 -9.65 -1.56
C MET A 44 3.77 -10.45 -2.88
N GLY A 45 4.26 -9.87 -3.98
CA GLY A 45 4.15 -10.46 -5.31
C GLY A 45 2.77 -10.23 -5.96
N ALA A 46 2.48 -10.98 -7.02
CA ALA A 46 1.36 -10.75 -7.94
C ALA A 46 1.37 -9.29 -8.44
N LEU A 47 2.50 -8.90 -9.01
CA LEU A 47 2.78 -7.52 -9.40
C LEU A 47 1.83 -7.05 -10.50
N HIS A 48 1.48 -5.78 -10.44
CA HIS A 48 0.62 -5.10 -11.41
C HIS A 48 1.10 -3.64 -11.60
N ALA A 49 0.48 -2.89 -12.47
CA ALA A 49 0.88 -1.52 -12.80
C ALA A 49 1.03 -0.61 -11.57
N GLY A 50 0.22 -0.82 -10.52
CA GLY A 50 0.38 -0.11 -9.24
C GLY A 50 1.75 -0.34 -8.58
N HIS A 51 2.24 -1.58 -8.56
CA HIS A 51 3.58 -1.89 -8.06
C HIS A 51 4.68 -1.31 -8.96
N LEU A 52 4.47 -1.34 -10.28
CA LEU A 52 5.44 -0.74 -11.22
C LEU A 52 5.54 0.78 -11.06
N ALA A 53 4.46 1.46 -10.67
CA ALA A 53 4.51 2.88 -10.30
C ALA A 53 5.42 3.13 -9.08
N LEU A 54 5.42 2.22 -8.08
CA LEU A 54 6.35 2.30 -6.93
C LEU A 54 7.80 2.12 -7.38
N VAL A 55 8.07 1.14 -8.25
CA VAL A 55 9.41 0.91 -8.83
C VAL A 55 9.87 2.13 -9.61
N HIS A 56 9.00 2.72 -10.42
CA HIS A 56 9.32 3.95 -11.16
C HIS A 56 9.66 5.12 -10.23
N ALA A 57 8.90 5.31 -9.16
CA ALA A 57 9.18 6.34 -8.15
C ALA A 57 10.50 6.09 -7.41
N ALA A 58 10.88 4.82 -7.22
CA ALA A 58 12.15 4.42 -6.61
C ALA A 58 13.35 4.79 -7.47
N HIS A 59 13.28 4.63 -8.81
CA HIS A 59 14.37 4.99 -9.73
C HIS A 59 14.76 6.48 -9.70
N GLY A 60 13.80 7.37 -9.41
CA GLY A 60 14.07 8.80 -9.26
C GLY A 60 14.77 9.17 -7.94
N ARG A 61 15.04 8.21 -7.03
CA ARG A 61 15.48 8.48 -5.65
C ARG A 61 16.73 7.73 -5.21
N ALA A 62 17.14 6.70 -5.97
CA ALA A 62 18.25 5.83 -5.60
C ALA A 62 19.00 5.27 -6.81
N ASP A 63 20.25 4.85 -6.58
CA ASP A 63 21.11 4.25 -7.59
C ASP A 63 20.79 2.76 -7.80
N ARG A 64 20.17 2.14 -6.80
CA ARG A 64 19.77 0.72 -6.80
C ARG A 64 18.32 0.58 -6.38
N VAL A 65 17.53 -0.09 -7.20
CA VAL A 65 16.13 -0.40 -6.92
C VAL A 65 15.98 -1.88 -6.61
N TRP A 66 15.57 -2.16 -5.38
CA TRP A 66 15.34 -3.50 -4.88
C TRP A 66 13.86 -3.71 -4.61
N VAL A 67 13.35 -4.88 -4.96
CA VAL A 67 11.97 -5.28 -4.67
C VAL A 67 12.00 -6.49 -3.75
N SER A 68 11.19 -6.51 -2.70
CA SER A 68 10.93 -7.77 -1.98
C SER A 68 9.64 -8.40 -2.48
N ILE A 69 9.66 -9.73 -2.65
CA ILE A 69 8.47 -10.54 -2.96
C ILE A 69 8.32 -11.57 -1.85
N PHE A 70 7.48 -11.26 -0.85
CA PHE A 70 7.28 -12.11 0.30
C PHE A 70 5.83 -12.07 0.80
N VAL A 71 5.11 -13.18 0.64
CA VAL A 71 3.75 -13.33 1.20
C VAL A 71 3.88 -13.60 2.69
N ASN A 72 3.72 -12.55 3.50
CA ASN A 72 3.96 -12.59 4.93
C ASN A 72 2.81 -13.29 5.67
N PRO A 73 3.02 -14.47 6.28
CA PRO A 73 1.96 -15.21 6.95
C PRO A 73 1.39 -14.49 8.18
N THR A 74 2.21 -13.69 8.88
CA THR A 74 1.85 -13.09 10.16
C THR A 74 0.85 -11.93 10.04
N GLN A 75 0.62 -11.42 8.82
CA GLN A 75 -0.38 -10.39 8.58
C GLN A 75 -1.74 -10.91 8.10
N PHE A 76 -1.90 -12.24 8.02
CA PHE A 76 -3.15 -12.88 7.63
C PHE A 76 -3.82 -13.51 8.85
N GLY A 77 -5.10 -13.23 9.01
CA GLY A 77 -5.94 -13.92 10.01
C GLY A 77 -6.24 -15.37 9.59
N PRO A 78 -6.69 -16.21 10.52
CA PRO A 78 -6.95 -17.64 10.28
C PRO A 78 -7.97 -17.94 9.16
N LYS A 79 -8.85 -16.99 8.85
CA LYS A 79 -9.90 -17.10 7.81
C LYS A 79 -9.59 -16.31 6.54
N GLU A 80 -8.42 -15.70 6.44
CA GLU A 80 -8.02 -14.90 5.30
C GLU A 80 -7.40 -15.74 4.17
N ASP A 81 -7.06 -15.09 3.07
CA ASP A 81 -6.69 -15.70 1.79
C ASP A 81 -5.21 -16.11 1.67
N PHE A 82 -4.47 -16.30 2.78
CA PHE A 82 -3.03 -16.60 2.75
C PHE A 82 -2.67 -17.78 1.85
N SER A 83 -3.37 -18.91 1.99
CA SER A 83 -3.10 -20.12 1.18
C SER A 83 -3.47 -19.94 -0.29
N ARG A 84 -4.37 -19.03 -0.59
CA ARG A 84 -4.89 -18.73 -1.94
C ARG A 84 -4.27 -17.47 -2.55
N TYR A 85 -3.41 -16.77 -1.81
CA TYR A 85 -2.76 -15.57 -2.32
C TYR A 85 -1.91 -15.93 -3.54
N PRO A 86 -2.07 -15.24 -4.68
CA PRO A 86 -1.39 -15.58 -5.92
C PRO A 86 0.14 -15.43 -5.78
N ARG A 87 0.88 -16.38 -6.34
CA ARG A 87 2.35 -16.41 -6.31
C ARG A 87 2.94 -16.66 -7.72
N PRO A 88 2.68 -15.77 -8.69
CA PRO A 88 3.17 -15.92 -10.07
C PRO A 88 4.65 -15.45 -10.17
N PHE A 89 5.56 -16.08 -9.45
CA PHE A 89 6.93 -15.60 -9.25
C PHE A 89 7.69 -15.36 -10.57
N ALA A 90 7.57 -16.24 -11.54
CA ALA A 90 8.23 -16.06 -12.84
C ALA A 90 7.71 -14.83 -13.60
N HIS A 91 6.40 -14.56 -13.53
CA HIS A 91 5.79 -13.36 -14.10
C HIS A 91 6.26 -12.10 -13.37
N ASP A 92 6.29 -12.13 -12.03
CA ASP A 92 6.77 -11.02 -11.21
C ASP A 92 8.24 -10.69 -11.51
N LEU A 93 9.10 -11.70 -11.68
CA LEU A 93 10.50 -11.49 -12.08
C LEU A 93 10.62 -10.85 -13.47
N ALA A 94 9.81 -11.28 -14.43
CA ALA A 94 9.80 -10.69 -15.77
C ALA A 94 9.39 -9.21 -15.72
N LEU A 95 8.36 -8.87 -14.92
CA LEU A 95 7.94 -7.48 -14.70
C LEU A 95 9.04 -6.66 -14.02
N CYS A 96 9.70 -7.20 -12.99
CA CYS A 96 10.83 -6.55 -12.34
C CYS A 96 11.98 -6.29 -13.32
N GLY A 97 12.34 -7.27 -14.15
CA GLY A 97 13.38 -7.12 -15.18
C GLY A 97 13.03 -6.03 -16.19
N ALA A 98 11.81 -6.05 -16.73
CA ALA A 98 11.34 -5.03 -17.65
C ALA A 98 11.29 -3.62 -17.03
N ALA A 99 11.07 -3.52 -15.72
CA ALA A 99 11.06 -2.28 -14.96
C ALA A 99 12.46 -1.83 -14.48
N GLY A 100 13.54 -2.56 -14.80
CA GLY A 100 14.92 -2.19 -14.44
C GLY A 100 15.25 -2.40 -12.97
N VAL A 101 14.58 -3.31 -12.28
CA VAL A 101 14.88 -3.66 -10.88
C VAL A 101 16.24 -4.37 -10.82
N ASP A 102 17.14 -3.92 -9.94
CA ASP A 102 18.49 -4.50 -9.79
C ASP A 102 18.45 -5.83 -9.03
N LEU A 103 17.57 -5.94 -8.03
CA LEU A 103 17.51 -7.09 -7.13
C LEU A 103 16.07 -7.40 -6.69
N VAL A 104 15.73 -8.68 -6.66
CA VAL A 104 14.53 -9.22 -6.01
C VAL A 104 14.94 -10.04 -4.79
N PHE A 105 14.44 -9.65 -3.61
CA PHE A 105 14.56 -10.44 -2.40
C PHE A 105 13.31 -11.30 -2.21
N ALA A 106 13.48 -12.61 -2.28
CA ALA A 106 12.38 -13.58 -2.22
C ALA A 106 12.67 -14.67 -1.17
N PRO A 107 12.61 -14.32 0.13
CA PRO A 107 12.92 -15.26 1.21
C PRO A 107 11.80 -16.29 1.44
N THR A 108 12.16 -17.40 2.09
CA THR A 108 11.17 -18.33 2.65
C THR A 108 10.57 -17.80 3.95
N VAL A 109 9.50 -18.46 4.42
CA VAL A 109 8.92 -18.14 5.74
C VAL A 109 9.89 -18.41 6.87
N GLU A 110 10.62 -19.52 6.78
CA GLU A 110 11.61 -19.95 7.78
C GLU A 110 12.79 -18.97 7.86
N GLU A 111 13.21 -18.40 6.72
CA GLU A 111 14.25 -17.37 6.69
C GLU A 111 13.81 -16.09 7.41
N MET A 112 12.57 -15.67 7.18
CA MET A 112 12.03 -14.46 7.81
C MET A 112 11.58 -14.70 9.25
N TYR A 113 11.11 -15.88 9.57
CA TYR A 113 10.57 -16.25 10.89
C TYR A 113 11.15 -17.60 11.34
N PRO A 114 12.43 -17.64 11.73
CA PRO A 114 13.02 -18.87 12.24
C PRO A 114 12.34 -19.32 13.53
N PRO A 115 12.31 -20.63 13.81
CA PRO A 115 11.75 -21.16 15.04
C PRO A 115 12.36 -20.50 16.30
N GLY A 116 11.52 -20.28 17.31
CA GLY A 116 11.96 -19.70 18.59
C GLY A 116 12.01 -18.16 18.62
N GLY A 117 11.54 -17.48 17.57
CA GLY A 117 11.43 -16.01 17.57
C GLY A 117 10.54 -15.51 18.72
N GLN A 118 11.01 -14.52 19.50
CA GLN A 118 10.31 -13.99 20.69
C GLN A 118 10.05 -12.47 20.59
N THR A 119 10.59 -11.80 19.56
CA THR A 119 10.46 -10.36 19.39
C THR A 119 9.19 -10.02 18.64
N ALA A 120 8.49 -8.99 19.09
CA ALA A 120 7.36 -8.38 18.38
C ALA A 120 7.58 -6.89 18.21
N VAL A 121 7.07 -6.33 17.10
CA VAL A 121 7.00 -4.90 16.85
C VAL A 121 5.53 -4.55 16.64
N GLU A 122 5.05 -3.53 17.34
CA GLU A 122 3.65 -3.11 17.27
C GLU A 122 3.55 -1.59 17.32
N VAL A 123 2.71 -1.02 16.46
CA VAL A 123 2.31 0.39 16.50
C VAL A 123 0.88 0.42 17.02
N THR A 124 0.71 0.81 18.27
CA THR A 124 -0.50 0.53 19.05
C THR A 124 -1.73 1.31 18.58
N GLU A 125 -1.62 2.64 18.45
CA GLU A 125 -2.81 3.48 18.19
C GLU A 125 -3.23 3.46 16.72
N LEU A 126 -2.28 3.66 15.79
CA LEU A 126 -2.58 3.66 14.35
C LEU A 126 -3.06 2.30 13.83
N ALA A 127 -2.84 1.22 14.59
CA ALA A 127 -3.29 -0.12 14.25
C ALA A 127 -4.76 -0.41 14.66
N LYS A 128 -5.42 0.47 15.44
CA LYS A 128 -6.75 0.20 15.98
C LYS A 128 -7.90 0.47 15.01
N PRO A 129 -8.00 1.65 14.33
CA PRO A 129 -9.15 1.99 13.48
C PRO A 129 -9.11 1.27 12.12
N LEU A 130 -10.14 1.52 11.30
CA LEU A 130 -10.20 1.11 9.89
C LEU A 130 -9.94 -0.40 9.70
N CYS A 131 -8.90 -0.73 8.90
CA CYS A 131 -8.49 -2.12 8.67
C CYS A 131 -8.11 -2.86 9.96
N GLY A 132 -7.58 -2.17 10.96
CA GLY A 132 -7.18 -2.77 12.21
C GLY A 132 -8.36 -3.29 13.03
N ALA A 133 -9.47 -2.56 13.04
CA ALA A 133 -10.70 -2.98 13.71
C ALA A 133 -11.29 -4.26 13.08
N SER A 134 -11.25 -4.38 11.75
CA SER A 134 -11.79 -5.54 11.03
C SER A 134 -10.80 -6.69 10.85
N ARG A 135 -9.50 -6.48 11.12
CA ARG A 135 -8.42 -7.47 10.93
C ARG A 135 -7.46 -7.50 12.14
N PRO A 136 -7.89 -8.01 13.30
CA PRO A 136 -7.04 -8.06 14.50
C PRO A 136 -5.71 -8.76 14.23
N GLY A 137 -4.59 -8.14 14.66
CA GLY A 137 -3.24 -8.65 14.48
C GLY A 137 -2.59 -8.36 13.12
N HIS A 138 -3.34 -7.92 12.12
CA HIS A 138 -2.82 -7.60 10.78
C HIS A 138 -1.64 -6.64 10.82
N PHE A 139 -1.80 -5.48 11.46
CA PHE A 139 -0.77 -4.45 11.50
C PHE A 139 0.43 -4.81 12.37
N ARG A 140 0.27 -5.68 13.37
CA ARG A 140 1.42 -6.26 14.09
C ARG A 140 2.28 -7.10 13.14
N GLY A 141 1.63 -7.89 12.27
CA GLY A 141 2.34 -8.64 11.22
C GLY A 141 3.03 -7.73 10.20
N VAL A 142 2.37 -6.63 9.79
CA VAL A 142 2.96 -5.63 8.88
C VAL A 142 4.14 -4.93 9.53
N ALA A 143 4.01 -4.43 10.76
CA ALA A 143 5.08 -3.76 11.49
C ALA A 143 6.32 -4.66 11.61
N MET A 144 6.11 -5.93 11.95
CA MET A 144 7.20 -6.90 12.10
C MET A 144 7.92 -7.16 10.77
N VAL A 145 7.19 -7.46 9.69
CA VAL A 145 7.84 -7.77 8.40
C VAL A 145 8.55 -6.57 7.82
N VAL A 146 7.94 -5.38 7.90
CA VAL A 146 8.56 -4.15 7.39
C VAL A 146 9.82 -3.82 8.17
N THR A 147 9.80 -3.93 9.50
CA THR A 147 11.01 -3.75 10.33
C THR A 147 12.12 -4.69 9.89
N LYS A 148 11.82 -5.98 9.72
CA LYS A 148 12.82 -6.97 9.26
C LYS A 148 13.37 -6.63 7.89
N LEU A 149 12.53 -6.25 6.94
CA LEU A 149 12.94 -5.86 5.59
C LEU A 149 13.83 -4.62 5.61
N LEU A 150 13.48 -3.59 6.38
CA LEU A 150 14.27 -2.37 6.52
C LEU A 150 15.64 -2.64 7.16
N LEU A 151 15.69 -3.46 8.19
CA LEU A 151 16.95 -3.84 8.86
C LEU A 151 17.83 -4.75 7.98
N ALA A 152 17.23 -5.61 7.15
CA ALA A 152 17.97 -6.52 6.29
C ALA A 152 18.50 -5.81 5.02
N ALA A 153 17.67 -5.02 4.36
CA ALA A 153 18.03 -4.33 3.12
C ALA A 153 18.77 -3.00 3.37
N LYS A 154 18.70 -2.43 4.57
CA LYS A 154 19.30 -1.14 4.96
C LYS A 154 19.10 -0.06 3.90
N PRO A 155 17.87 0.15 3.36
CA PRO A 155 17.63 1.07 2.29
C PRO A 155 17.76 2.52 2.77
N HIS A 156 18.06 3.44 1.87
CA HIS A 156 18.00 4.88 2.12
C HIS A 156 16.57 5.40 1.91
N VAL A 157 15.80 4.70 1.05
CA VAL A 157 14.43 5.04 0.71
C VAL A 157 13.59 3.76 0.69
N ALA A 158 12.40 3.77 1.25
CA ALA A 158 11.43 2.70 1.09
C ALA A 158 10.11 3.28 0.53
N VAL A 159 9.58 2.65 -0.52
CA VAL A 159 8.47 3.18 -1.31
C VAL A 159 7.22 2.35 -1.09
N PHE A 160 6.11 3.01 -0.74
CA PHE A 160 4.82 2.39 -0.46
C PHE A 160 3.70 3.07 -1.23
N GLY A 161 2.62 2.35 -1.53
CA GLY A 161 1.44 2.92 -2.18
C GLY A 161 0.49 3.58 -1.16
N GLU A 162 -0.05 4.75 -1.50
CA GLU A 162 -1.06 5.45 -0.71
C GLU A 162 -2.42 4.74 -0.70
N LYS A 163 -2.62 3.79 -1.59
CA LYS A 163 -3.83 2.95 -1.57
C LYS A 163 -4.01 2.25 -0.20
N ASP A 164 -2.94 1.77 0.38
CA ASP A 164 -2.94 1.17 1.72
C ASP A 164 -2.51 2.22 2.75
N PHE A 165 -3.28 3.34 2.81
CA PHE A 165 -2.94 4.56 3.54
C PHE A 165 -2.63 4.32 5.01
N GLN A 166 -3.45 3.53 5.70
CA GLN A 166 -3.20 3.19 7.11
C GLN A 166 -1.87 2.46 7.28
N GLN A 167 -1.50 1.58 6.34
CA GLN A 167 -0.19 0.92 6.35
C GLN A 167 0.94 1.94 6.18
N LEU A 168 0.80 2.89 5.25
CA LEU A 168 1.79 3.93 5.02
C LEU A 168 1.96 4.82 6.27
N ALA A 169 0.88 5.26 6.88
CA ALA A 169 0.90 6.05 8.13
C ALA A 169 1.59 5.27 9.27
N LEU A 170 1.24 3.99 9.41
CA LEU A 170 1.85 3.10 10.40
C LEU A 170 3.36 2.92 10.17
N VAL A 171 3.79 2.73 8.92
CA VAL A 171 5.22 2.57 8.59
C VAL A 171 5.99 3.87 8.85
N ARG A 172 5.43 5.02 8.53
CA ARG A 172 6.04 6.33 8.85
C ARG A 172 6.21 6.49 10.36
N ARG A 173 5.21 6.11 11.14
CA ARG A 173 5.26 6.14 12.60
C ARG A 173 6.32 5.18 13.15
N LEU A 174 6.34 3.96 12.68
CA LEU A 174 7.31 2.93 13.05
C LEU A 174 8.75 3.40 12.82
N VAL A 175 9.03 3.96 11.64
CA VAL A 175 10.37 4.47 11.30
C VAL A 175 10.78 5.61 12.23
N ARG A 176 9.87 6.54 12.52
CA ARG A 176 10.10 7.64 13.47
C ARG A 176 10.39 7.12 14.89
N ASP A 177 9.55 6.22 15.39
CA ASP A 177 9.65 5.72 16.76
C ASP A 177 10.87 4.82 17.00
N LEU A 178 11.27 4.06 15.98
CA LEU A 178 12.45 3.19 16.05
C LEU A 178 13.74 3.90 15.58
N LEU A 179 13.68 5.18 15.25
CA LEU A 179 14.82 5.99 14.79
C LEU A 179 15.56 5.36 13.59
N LEU A 180 14.80 4.72 12.68
CA LEU A 180 15.38 4.10 11.49
C LEU A 180 15.78 5.18 10.48
N ASP A 181 17.03 5.11 10.00
CA ASP A 181 17.59 6.02 8.99
C ASP A 181 17.12 5.60 7.59
N VAL A 182 15.84 5.85 7.30
CA VAL A 182 15.21 5.56 6.01
C VAL A 182 14.10 6.57 5.70
N GLU A 183 14.09 7.10 4.48
CA GLU A 183 13.02 7.95 3.97
C GLU A 183 11.83 7.08 3.54
N ILE A 184 10.60 7.38 4.02
CA ILE A 184 9.38 6.69 3.60
C ILE A 184 8.61 7.54 2.59
N VAL A 185 8.53 7.05 1.36
CA VAL A 185 7.87 7.70 0.24
C VAL A 185 6.51 7.06 -0.03
N GLY A 186 5.45 7.89 -0.03
CA GLY A 186 4.13 7.53 -0.53
C GLY A 186 4.03 7.77 -2.03
N VAL A 187 3.37 6.86 -2.75
CA VAL A 187 3.06 7.03 -4.18
C VAL A 187 1.54 6.99 -4.35
N PRO A 188 0.96 7.97 -5.06
CA PRO A 188 -0.49 8.04 -5.26
C PRO A 188 -1.10 6.75 -5.78
N THR A 189 -2.35 6.50 -5.39
CA THR A 189 -3.10 5.32 -5.78
C THR A 189 -3.20 5.22 -7.30
N ALA A 190 -2.57 4.20 -7.87
CA ALA A 190 -2.71 3.90 -9.29
C ALA A 190 -4.11 3.31 -9.56
N ARG A 191 -4.76 3.78 -10.63
CA ARG A 191 -6.13 3.40 -10.99
C ARG A 191 -6.18 2.79 -12.39
N ASP A 192 -7.16 1.93 -12.60
CA ASP A 192 -7.52 1.44 -13.92
C ASP A 192 -8.23 2.56 -14.73
N ARG A 193 -8.48 2.33 -16.01
CA ARG A 193 -9.14 3.32 -16.91
C ARG A 193 -10.52 3.74 -16.45
N ASP A 194 -11.23 2.86 -15.74
CA ASP A 194 -12.56 3.12 -15.18
C ASP A 194 -12.52 3.77 -13.78
N GLY A 195 -11.33 4.09 -13.26
CA GLY A 195 -11.12 4.74 -11.97
C GLY A 195 -10.93 3.76 -10.79
N LEU A 196 -11.15 2.46 -10.96
CA LEU A 196 -10.95 1.48 -9.88
C LEU A 196 -9.49 1.45 -9.43
N ALA A 197 -9.25 1.54 -8.13
CA ALA A 197 -7.91 1.41 -7.55
C ALA A 197 -7.31 0.04 -7.88
N LEU A 198 -6.07 0.02 -8.39
CA LEU A 198 -5.40 -1.22 -8.77
C LEU A 198 -5.05 -2.07 -7.55
N SER A 199 -5.42 -3.34 -7.62
CA SER A 199 -5.16 -4.34 -6.58
C SER A 199 -5.03 -5.72 -7.20
N SER A 200 -4.12 -6.55 -6.68
CA SER A 200 -4.06 -7.98 -7.03
C SER A 200 -5.39 -8.72 -6.75
N ARG A 201 -6.18 -8.19 -5.83
CA ARG A 201 -7.52 -8.73 -5.51
C ARG A 201 -8.59 -8.41 -6.55
N ASN A 202 -8.37 -7.44 -7.44
CA ASN A 202 -9.34 -7.14 -8.53
C ASN A 202 -9.56 -8.35 -9.45
N ALA A 203 -8.54 -9.19 -9.62
CA ALA A 203 -8.64 -10.43 -10.40
C ALA A 203 -9.57 -11.49 -9.77
N LEU A 204 -9.93 -11.33 -8.50
CA LEU A 204 -10.86 -12.22 -7.79
C LEU A 204 -12.32 -11.78 -7.91
N LEU A 205 -12.58 -10.55 -8.36
CA LEU A 205 -13.94 -10.07 -8.58
C LEU A 205 -14.66 -10.95 -9.61
N ALA A 206 -15.89 -11.29 -9.32
CA ALA A 206 -16.76 -11.87 -10.34
C ALA A 206 -16.99 -10.82 -11.45
N PRO A 207 -16.89 -11.20 -12.74
CA PRO A 207 -16.94 -10.23 -13.85
C PRO A 207 -18.16 -9.30 -13.81
N GLU A 208 -19.32 -9.83 -13.42
CA GLU A 208 -20.60 -9.13 -13.34
C GLU A 208 -20.65 -8.06 -12.23
N VAL A 209 -19.76 -8.12 -11.24
CA VAL A 209 -19.73 -7.17 -10.11
C VAL A 209 -18.63 -6.11 -10.23
N ARG A 210 -17.83 -6.13 -11.31
CA ARG A 210 -16.80 -5.12 -11.52
C ARG A 210 -17.40 -3.70 -11.57
N GLY A 211 -18.57 -3.54 -12.18
CA GLY A 211 -19.29 -2.27 -12.21
C GLY A 211 -19.67 -1.79 -10.81
N ASP A 212 -20.13 -2.70 -9.95
CA ASP A 212 -20.46 -2.38 -8.56
C ASP A 212 -19.23 -1.96 -7.75
N ALA A 213 -18.03 -2.48 -8.07
CA ALA A 213 -16.79 -2.11 -7.38
C ALA A 213 -16.39 -0.64 -7.62
N LEU A 214 -16.89 -0.01 -8.68
CA LEU A 214 -16.68 1.42 -8.95
C LEU A 214 -17.37 2.31 -7.91
N ALA A 215 -18.31 1.79 -7.11
CA ALA A 215 -18.93 2.52 -6.02
C ALA A 215 -17.89 3.08 -5.02
N LEU A 216 -16.72 2.46 -4.90
CA LEU A 216 -15.62 2.98 -4.07
C LEU A 216 -15.13 4.34 -4.59
N VAL A 217 -14.74 4.43 -5.85
CA VAL A 217 -14.26 5.68 -6.44
C VAL A 217 -15.39 6.70 -6.57
N GLN A 218 -16.60 6.28 -6.92
CA GLN A 218 -17.78 7.14 -7.01
C GLN A 218 -18.11 7.79 -5.65
N ALA A 219 -17.98 7.04 -4.56
CA ALA A 219 -18.16 7.59 -3.21
C ALA A 219 -17.10 8.64 -2.87
N LEU A 220 -15.83 8.41 -3.25
CA LEU A 220 -14.77 9.40 -3.07
C LEU A 220 -15.04 10.68 -3.86
N ASP A 221 -15.46 10.53 -5.14
CA ASP A 221 -15.74 11.65 -6.04
C ASP A 221 -16.96 12.46 -5.56
N ALA A 222 -18.01 11.79 -5.10
CA ALA A 222 -19.21 12.44 -4.59
C ALA A 222 -18.93 13.28 -3.32
N VAL A 223 -18.13 12.74 -2.40
CA VAL A 223 -17.74 13.46 -1.18
C VAL A 223 -16.85 14.65 -1.52
N GLU A 224 -15.87 14.48 -2.41
CA GLU A 224 -15.00 15.58 -2.82
C GLU A 224 -15.80 16.70 -3.51
N ALA A 225 -16.78 16.36 -4.36
CA ALA A 225 -17.67 17.32 -5.00
C ALA A 225 -18.54 18.07 -3.97
N ALA A 226 -19.08 17.38 -2.95
CA ALA A 226 -19.87 18.01 -1.89
C ALA A 226 -19.01 18.96 -1.08
N LEU A 227 -17.81 18.56 -0.69
CA LEU A 227 -16.84 19.41 0.03
C LEU A 227 -16.46 20.65 -0.81
N ALA A 228 -16.22 20.47 -2.13
CA ALA A 228 -15.94 21.58 -3.04
C ALA A 228 -17.10 22.56 -3.16
N SER A 229 -18.34 22.09 -2.94
CA SER A 229 -19.57 22.89 -2.96
C SER A 229 -19.84 23.58 -1.61
N GLY A 230 -19.01 23.34 -0.59
CA GLY A 230 -19.10 23.99 0.71
C GLY A 230 -19.69 23.13 1.84
N GLU A 231 -19.99 21.83 1.57
CA GLU A 231 -20.39 20.91 2.63
C GLU A 231 -19.16 20.48 3.43
N ASP A 232 -19.11 20.84 4.69
CA ASP A 232 -17.99 20.52 5.59
C ASP A 232 -18.39 19.62 6.78
N SER A 233 -19.69 19.27 6.88
CA SER A 233 -20.20 18.37 7.94
C SER A 233 -19.69 16.94 7.74
N ALA A 234 -18.93 16.43 8.70
CA ALA A 234 -18.44 15.05 8.67
C ALA A 234 -19.58 14.03 8.57
N GLU A 235 -20.69 14.27 9.26
CA GLU A 235 -21.88 13.39 9.22
C GLU A 235 -22.49 13.32 7.82
N GLU A 236 -22.68 14.50 7.19
CA GLU A 236 -23.27 14.58 5.86
C GLU A 236 -22.34 13.99 4.78
N LEU A 237 -21.06 14.29 4.84
CA LEU A 237 -20.05 13.69 3.92
C LEU A 237 -20.00 12.16 4.05
N LEU A 238 -20.07 11.62 5.27
CA LEU A 238 -20.17 10.18 5.50
C LEU A 238 -21.48 9.58 5.00
N ARG A 239 -22.59 10.33 5.10
CA ARG A 239 -23.90 9.92 4.57
C ARG A 239 -23.83 9.81 3.04
N ILE A 240 -23.29 10.83 2.38
CA ILE A 240 -23.09 10.84 0.91
C ILE A 240 -22.28 9.62 0.47
N ALA A 241 -21.14 9.35 1.13
CA ALA A 241 -20.31 8.21 0.78
C ALA A 241 -21.05 6.86 0.94
N ARG A 242 -21.81 6.70 2.03
CA ARG A 242 -22.58 5.48 2.28
C ARG A 242 -23.71 5.30 1.26
N ASP A 243 -24.36 6.38 0.87
CA ASP A 243 -25.44 6.34 -0.10
C ASP A 243 -24.91 5.97 -1.51
N GLU A 244 -23.73 6.45 -1.90
CA GLU A 244 -23.08 6.00 -3.14
C GLU A 244 -22.77 4.51 -3.11
N VAL A 245 -22.17 4.00 -2.03
CA VAL A 245 -21.87 2.56 -1.91
C VAL A 245 -23.15 1.71 -1.94
N ARG A 246 -24.26 2.17 -1.35
CA ARG A 246 -25.54 1.45 -1.36
C ARG A 246 -26.19 1.29 -2.73
N LYS A 247 -25.82 2.12 -3.72
CA LYS A 247 -26.30 1.97 -5.10
C LYS A 247 -25.79 0.68 -5.74
N ALA A 248 -24.64 0.19 -5.31
CA ALA A 248 -24.06 -1.07 -5.75
C ALA A 248 -24.71 -2.25 -5.01
N ARG A 249 -25.59 -2.98 -5.70
CA ARG A 249 -26.44 -4.03 -5.09
C ARG A 249 -25.64 -5.19 -4.49
N SER A 250 -24.47 -5.47 -5.01
CA SER A 250 -23.60 -6.56 -4.55
C SER A 250 -22.64 -6.14 -3.44
N ALA A 251 -22.57 -4.85 -3.12
CA ALA A 251 -21.64 -4.28 -2.15
C ALA A 251 -22.11 -4.59 -0.71
N GLU A 252 -21.16 -5.00 0.11
CA GLU A 252 -21.30 -5.08 1.57
C GLU A 252 -20.30 -4.15 2.20
N LEU A 253 -20.80 -3.06 2.77
CA LEU A 253 -19.95 -2.04 3.40
C LEU A 253 -19.28 -2.62 4.64
N ASP A 254 -17.95 -2.52 4.72
CA ASP A 254 -17.16 -2.84 5.90
C ASP A 254 -17.00 -1.60 6.78
N TYR A 255 -16.46 -0.51 6.19
CA TYR A 255 -16.42 0.80 6.81
C TYR A 255 -16.40 1.95 5.78
N VAL A 256 -16.87 3.12 6.21
CA VAL A 256 -16.63 4.44 5.64
C VAL A 256 -16.32 5.37 6.80
N GLU A 257 -15.14 5.96 6.82
CA GLU A 257 -14.68 6.77 7.93
C GLU A 257 -13.90 8.00 7.46
N LEU A 258 -14.04 9.11 8.21
CA LEU A 258 -13.24 10.31 8.09
C LEU A 258 -12.25 10.36 9.25
N ARG A 259 -10.97 10.49 8.94
CA ARG A 259 -9.88 10.39 9.90
C ARG A 259 -8.85 11.50 9.69
N ASP A 260 -8.15 11.88 10.74
CA ASP A 260 -6.92 12.65 10.62
C ASP A 260 -5.87 11.82 9.85
N PRO A 261 -5.19 12.35 8.82
CA PRO A 261 -4.27 11.57 8.00
C PRO A 261 -2.98 11.14 8.71
N GLU A 262 -2.59 11.79 9.82
CA GLU A 262 -1.37 11.45 10.56
C GLU A 262 -1.65 10.54 11.76
N THR A 263 -2.69 10.87 12.54
CA THR A 263 -3.00 10.18 13.80
C THR A 263 -4.03 9.08 13.64
N LEU A 264 -4.80 9.09 12.55
CA LEU A 264 -5.98 8.26 12.28
C LEU A 264 -7.07 8.38 13.37
N GLU A 265 -7.04 9.40 14.19
CA GLU A 265 -8.14 9.78 15.07
C GLU A 265 -9.37 10.16 14.24
N ALA A 266 -10.56 10.08 14.85
CA ALA A 266 -11.79 10.49 14.19
C ALA A 266 -11.74 11.97 13.82
N ALA A 267 -12.16 12.29 12.58
CA ALA A 267 -12.25 13.68 12.15
C ALA A 267 -13.23 14.49 13.03
N PRO A 268 -13.04 15.79 13.17
CA PRO A 268 -13.99 16.65 13.87
C PRO A 268 -15.34 16.70 13.13
N ALA A 269 -16.39 17.18 13.82
CA ALA A 269 -17.74 17.28 13.25
C ALA A 269 -17.80 18.15 11.97
N ARG A 270 -16.91 19.14 11.86
CA ARG A 270 -16.69 19.94 10.65
C ARG A 270 -15.23 19.87 10.21
N LEU A 271 -15.02 19.71 8.91
CA LEU A 271 -13.68 19.57 8.34
C LEU A 271 -13.06 20.97 8.12
N HIS A 272 -11.92 21.22 8.78
CA HIS A 272 -11.16 22.48 8.65
C HIS A 272 -9.73 22.26 8.16
N ALA A 273 -9.27 21.01 8.15
CA ALA A 273 -7.92 20.60 7.78
C ALA A 273 -7.96 19.38 6.85
N PRO A 274 -6.84 19.04 6.19
CA PRO A 274 -6.76 17.82 5.38
C PRO A 274 -7.29 16.62 6.16
N THR A 275 -8.21 15.86 5.57
CA THR A 275 -8.91 14.76 6.23
C THR A 275 -8.95 13.55 5.32
N LEU A 276 -8.56 12.40 5.84
CA LEU A 276 -8.60 11.12 5.13
C LEU A 276 -10.03 10.58 5.09
N LEU A 277 -10.60 10.44 3.91
CA LEU A 277 -11.77 9.59 3.67
C LEU A 277 -11.28 8.20 3.29
N ALA A 278 -11.62 7.19 4.07
CA ALA A 278 -11.23 5.80 3.85
C ALA A 278 -12.44 4.88 3.80
N LEU A 279 -12.45 3.97 2.81
CA LEU A 279 -13.54 3.04 2.58
C LEU A 279 -13.02 1.60 2.45
N ALA A 280 -13.83 0.66 2.93
CA ALA A 280 -13.67 -0.76 2.64
C ALA A 280 -15.03 -1.38 2.34
N VAL A 281 -15.07 -2.15 1.26
CA VAL A 281 -16.29 -2.80 0.78
C VAL A 281 -15.98 -4.24 0.37
N ARG A 282 -16.88 -5.17 0.68
CA ARG A 282 -16.79 -6.56 0.27
C ARG A 282 -17.72 -6.82 -0.91
N PHE A 283 -17.17 -7.46 -1.95
CA PHE A 283 -17.91 -7.83 -3.16
C PHE A 283 -17.90 -9.34 -3.36
N PRO A 284 -18.89 -9.90 -4.07
CA PRO A 284 -18.84 -11.28 -4.53
C PRO A 284 -17.57 -11.55 -5.34
N ALA A 285 -17.00 -12.70 -5.10
CA ALA A 285 -15.75 -13.15 -5.72
C ALA A 285 -15.87 -14.61 -6.15
N VAL A 286 -15.08 -15.00 -7.14
CA VAL A 286 -14.90 -16.39 -7.54
C VAL A 286 -13.51 -16.84 -7.15
N ALA A 287 -13.42 -17.72 -6.17
CA ALA A 287 -12.15 -18.27 -5.72
C ALA A 287 -12.22 -19.80 -5.71
N GLY A 288 -11.45 -20.45 -6.62
CA GLY A 288 -11.40 -21.91 -6.72
C GLY A 288 -12.77 -22.56 -6.98
N GLY A 289 -13.61 -21.93 -7.80
CA GLY A 289 -14.96 -22.45 -8.14
C GLY A 289 -16.00 -22.32 -7.01
N ARG A 290 -15.68 -21.67 -5.89
CA ARG A 290 -16.59 -21.43 -4.77
C ARG A 290 -16.94 -19.95 -4.66
N ARG A 291 -18.19 -19.68 -4.25
CA ARG A 291 -18.62 -18.31 -3.88
C ARG A 291 -17.81 -17.84 -2.67
N ALA A 292 -17.15 -16.71 -2.83
CA ALA A 292 -16.37 -16.04 -1.79
C ALA A 292 -16.69 -14.55 -1.81
N ARG A 293 -16.15 -13.80 -0.89
CA ARG A 293 -16.15 -12.31 -0.95
C ARG A 293 -14.73 -11.81 -0.97
N VAL A 294 -14.47 -10.80 -1.79
CA VAL A 294 -13.21 -10.06 -1.83
C VAL A 294 -13.42 -8.69 -1.20
N ARG A 295 -12.49 -8.28 -0.37
CA ARG A 295 -12.47 -6.98 0.26
C ARG A 295 -11.59 -6.03 -0.54
N LEU A 296 -12.18 -4.95 -1.03
CA LEU A 296 -11.47 -3.85 -1.68
C LEU A 296 -11.47 -2.64 -0.77
N ILE A 297 -10.42 -1.85 -0.88
CA ILE A 297 -10.25 -0.58 -0.17
C ILE A 297 -9.91 0.53 -1.14
N ASP A 298 -10.33 1.72 -0.80
CA ASP A 298 -9.91 2.95 -1.45
C ASP A 298 -9.88 4.10 -0.44
N ASN A 299 -9.21 5.17 -0.78
CA ASN A 299 -9.13 6.35 0.08
C ASN A 299 -8.78 7.61 -0.72
N ARG A 300 -9.02 8.76 -0.07
CA ARG A 300 -8.61 10.08 -0.57
C ARG A 300 -8.39 11.03 0.61
N VAL A 301 -7.33 11.81 0.56
CA VAL A 301 -7.18 12.95 1.46
C VAL A 301 -7.98 14.11 0.87
N LEU A 302 -8.99 14.53 1.60
CA LEU A 302 -9.85 15.67 1.29
C LEU A 302 -9.19 16.95 1.78
N HIS A 303 -9.29 18.03 1.00
CA HIS A 303 -8.74 19.34 1.35
C HIS A 303 -9.89 20.35 1.43
N PRO A 304 -10.41 20.63 2.65
CA PRO A 304 -11.42 21.68 2.83
C PRO A 304 -10.89 23.04 2.37
N LYS A 305 -11.78 23.88 1.84
CA LYS A 305 -11.42 25.26 1.59
C LYS A 305 -11.03 25.92 2.91
N PRO A 306 -9.99 26.76 2.96
CA PRO A 306 -9.72 27.56 4.15
C PRO A 306 -10.99 28.29 4.55
N GLY A 307 -11.45 28.08 5.78
CA GLY A 307 -12.57 28.85 6.31
C GLY A 307 -12.25 30.34 6.17
N VAL A 308 -13.21 31.13 5.75
CA VAL A 308 -13.12 32.58 5.89
C VAL A 308 -13.10 32.81 7.39
N GLU A 309 -11.92 33.14 7.96
CA GLU A 309 -11.86 33.62 9.33
C GLU A 309 -12.84 34.78 9.44
N GLU A 310 -13.96 34.59 10.16
CA GLU A 310 -14.74 35.70 10.60
C GLU A 310 -13.79 36.56 11.48
N ARG A 311 -13.30 37.64 10.88
CA ARG A 311 -12.53 38.62 11.67
C ARG A 311 -13.46 39.16 12.75
N PRO A 312 -12.99 39.18 14.00
CA PRO A 312 -13.74 39.68 15.13
C PRO A 312 -14.14 41.18 14.97
#